data_a536e9681911c85ea1cb7015f3df0b1c
#
_entry.id   a536e9681911c85ea1cb7015f3df0b1c
#
_cell.length_a   1.000
_cell.length_b   1.000
_cell.length_c   1.000
_cell.angle_alpha   90.00
_cell.angle_beta   90.00
_cell.angle_gamma   90.00
#
_symmetry.space_group_name_H-M   'P 1'
#
loop_
_entity.id
_entity.type
_entity.pdbx_description
1 polymer ?
#
loop_
_entity_poly.entity_id
_entity_poly.type
_entity_poly.pdbx_seq_one_letter_code
_entity_poly.pdbx_strand_id
1 'polypeptide(L)'
;MKQKKPSSLARILSYAGGHKNLTILGCILSALSAVLGLAPYLCVWLVARSVLSAWPSLDGAGDLGRWGWMAVWTAIGSILLYFSALMSTHIAAFRTARNIRRAAMTHVLRLPLGFFSGNQSGRLRKLIDDNAGL
;
A
#
# COMPACT_ATOMS: atom_id res chain seq x y z
N MET A 1 20.15 11.47 -30.36
CA MET A 1 19.05 11.53 -29.35
C MET A 1 19.27 10.45 -28.31
N LYS A 2 19.67 10.82 -27.08
CA LYS A 2 19.86 9.85 -25.96
C LYS A 2 18.48 9.37 -25.51
N GLN A 3 18.09 8.13 -25.83
CA GLN A 3 16.93 7.48 -25.24
C GLN A 3 17.18 7.36 -23.73
N LYS A 4 16.45 8.14 -22.95
CA LYS A 4 16.44 8.05 -21.49
C LYS A 4 15.93 6.64 -21.14
N LYS A 5 16.81 5.75 -20.65
CA LYS A 5 16.41 4.41 -20.15
C LYS A 5 15.26 4.62 -19.17
N PRO A 6 14.11 3.98 -19.38
CA PRO A 6 12.99 4.10 -18.43
C PRO A 6 13.46 3.65 -17.06
N SER A 7 13.11 4.42 -16.00
CA SER A 7 13.49 4.08 -14.64
C SER A 7 12.89 2.70 -14.27
N SER A 8 13.55 1.98 -13.37
CA SER A 8 13.10 0.65 -12.91
C SER A 8 11.64 0.69 -12.46
N LEU A 9 11.21 1.78 -11.81
CA LEU A 9 9.83 2.02 -11.41
C LEU A 9 8.89 2.13 -12.62
N ALA A 10 9.28 2.84 -13.69
CA ALA A 10 8.46 2.96 -14.89
C ALA A 10 8.27 1.61 -15.59
N ARG A 11 9.29 0.73 -15.55
CA ARG A 11 9.17 -0.65 -16.05
C ARG A 11 8.19 -1.48 -15.22
N ILE A 12 8.29 -1.45 -13.90
CA ILE A 12 7.36 -2.16 -13.01
C ILE A 12 5.93 -1.65 -13.23
N LEU A 13 5.73 -0.33 -13.33
CA LEU A 13 4.43 0.26 -13.62
C LEU A 13 3.89 -0.16 -15.01
N SER A 14 4.75 -0.42 -16.00
CA SER A 14 4.31 -0.92 -17.31
C SER A 14 3.74 -2.34 -17.22
N TYR A 15 4.28 -3.19 -16.35
CA TYR A 15 3.76 -4.54 -16.08
C TYR A 15 2.49 -4.54 -15.21
N ALA A 16 2.21 -3.46 -14.48
CA ALA A 16 0.94 -3.29 -13.77
C ALA A 16 -0.26 -3.20 -14.73
N GLY A 17 -0.02 -2.88 -16.02
CA GLY A 17 -1.03 -2.90 -17.08
C GLY A 17 -2.22 -1.97 -16.77
N GLY A 18 -3.46 -2.44 -17.00
CA GLY A 18 -4.69 -1.69 -16.75
C GLY A 18 -5.01 -1.42 -15.27
N HIS A 19 -4.21 -1.94 -14.33
CA HIS A 19 -4.46 -1.81 -12.89
C HIS A 19 -3.62 -0.72 -12.20
N LYS A 20 -2.99 0.17 -12.97
CA LYS A 20 -2.28 1.36 -12.43
C LYS A 20 -3.17 2.18 -11.50
N ASN A 21 -4.45 2.29 -11.84
CA ASN A 21 -5.44 3.01 -11.03
C ASN A 21 -5.61 2.40 -9.63
N LEU A 22 -5.50 1.07 -9.51
CA LEU A 22 -5.61 0.39 -8.21
C LEU A 22 -4.40 0.68 -7.31
N THR A 23 -3.21 0.75 -7.89
CA THR A 23 -1.99 1.13 -7.16
C THR A 23 -2.05 2.60 -6.71
N ILE A 24 -2.48 3.49 -7.60
CA ILE A 24 -2.65 4.92 -7.30
C ILE A 24 -3.72 5.11 -6.22
N LEU A 25 -4.83 4.41 -6.34
CA LEU A 25 -5.90 4.44 -5.33
C LEU A 25 -5.37 3.98 -3.96
N GLY A 26 -4.64 2.89 -3.90
CA GLY A 26 -4.01 2.40 -2.68
C GLY A 26 -3.06 3.42 -2.04
N CYS A 27 -2.24 4.11 -2.85
CA CYS A 27 -1.36 5.17 -2.38
C CYS A 27 -2.14 6.38 -1.82
N ILE A 28 -3.20 6.80 -2.50
CA ILE A 28 -4.05 7.91 -2.04
C ILE A 28 -4.76 7.55 -0.72
N LEU A 29 -5.36 6.35 -0.66
CA LEU A 29 -6.01 5.87 0.56
C LEU A 29 -5.02 5.75 1.73
N SER A 30 -3.80 5.28 1.47
CA SER A 30 -2.75 5.18 2.48
C SER A 30 -2.35 6.56 3.03
N ALA A 31 -2.16 7.54 2.14
CA ALA A 31 -1.85 8.91 2.55
C ALA A 31 -3.00 9.53 3.38
N LEU A 32 -4.24 9.33 2.93
CA LEU A 32 -5.42 9.83 3.63
C LEU A 32 -5.59 9.17 5.01
N SER A 33 -5.37 7.86 5.10
CA SER A 33 -5.36 7.11 6.36
C SER A 33 -4.31 7.65 7.33
N ALA A 34 -3.09 7.92 6.85
CA ALA A 34 -2.02 8.46 7.68
C ALA A 34 -2.38 9.83 8.27
N VAL A 35 -2.95 10.72 7.45
CA VAL A 35 -3.42 12.05 7.92
C VAL A 35 -4.56 11.90 8.94
N LEU A 36 -5.55 11.04 8.65
CA LEU A 36 -6.67 10.82 9.55
C LEU A 36 -6.20 10.15 10.86
N GLY A 37 -5.17 9.31 10.81
CA GLY A 37 -4.56 8.68 11.98
C GLY A 37 -3.90 9.65 12.96
N LEU A 38 -3.64 10.89 12.54
CA LEU A 38 -3.16 11.96 13.44
C LEU A 38 -4.31 12.63 14.22
N ALA A 39 -5.54 12.54 13.74
CA ALA A 39 -6.69 13.21 14.35
C ALA A 39 -6.96 12.78 15.81
N PRO A 40 -6.88 11.49 16.19
CA PRO A 40 -7.04 11.09 17.60
C PRO A 40 -6.05 11.76 18.55
N TYR A 41 -4.80 11.98 18.11
CA TYR A 41 -3.78 12.65 18.92
C TYR A 41 -4.13 14.12 19.17
N LEU A 42 -4.69 14.80 18.15
CA LEU A 42 -5.21 16.15 18.32
C LEU A 42 -6.38 16.18 19.30
N CYS A 43 -7.28 15.22 19.24
CA CYS A 43 -8.40 15.12 20.18
C CYS A 43 -7.90 14.90 21.62
N VAL A 44 -6.92 14.01 21.82
CA VAL A 44 -6.30 13.77 23.13
C VAL A 44 -5.63 15.05 23.66
N TRP A 45 -4.93 15.79 22.80
CA TRP A 45 -4.32 17.06 23.17
C TRP A 45 -5.39 18.09 23.59
N LEU A 46 -6.52 18.18 22.90
CA LEU A 46 -7.62 19.07 23.25
C LEU A 46 -8.26 18.68 24.59
N VAL A 47 -8.43 17.39 24.84
CA VAL A 47 -8.91 16.86 26.14
C VAL A 47 -7.93 17.25 27.24
N ALA A 48 -6.65 16.99 27.07
CA ALA A 48 -5.62 17.34 28.06
C ALA A 48 -5.59 18.84 28.35
N ARG A 49 -5.67 19.67 27.31
CA ARG A 49 -5.76 21.12 27.45
C ARG A 49 -6.98 21.55 28.23
N SER A 50 -8.16 20.97 27.94
CA SER A 50 -9.41 21.29 28.62
C SER A 50 -9.36 20.93 30.10
N VAL A 51 -8.78 19.78 30.44
CA VAL A 51 -8.60 19.34 31.85
C VAL A 51 -7.64 20.27 32.57
N LEU A 52 -6.51 20.61 31.97
CA LEU A 52 -5.51 21.49 32.58
C LEU A 52 -6.04 22.92 32.80
N SER A 53 -6.86 23.42 31.88
CA SER A 53 -7.44 24.77 32.00
C SER A 53 -8.59 24.85 33.03
N ALA A 54 -9.24 23.70 33.34
CA ALA A 54 -10.34 23.62 34.30
C ALA A 54 -9.87 23.28 35.74
N TRP A 55 -8.57 23.02 35.94
CA TRP A 55 -8.02 22.71 37.27
C TRP A 55 -8.14 23.92 38.22
N PRO A 56 -8.64 23.78 39.50
CA PRO A 56 -8.86 22.53 40.25
C PRO A 56 -10.31 21.98 40.18
N SER A 57 -11.25 22.68 39.57
CA SER A 57 -12.65 22.25 39.45
C SER A 57 -12.96 21.78 38.03
N LEU A 58 -13.36 20.51 37.86
CA LEU A 58 -13.69 19.92 36.55
C LEU A 58 -15.05 20.40 36.00
N ASP A 59 -15.79 21.26 36.71
CA ASP A 59 -17.12 21.73 36.32
C ASP A 59 -17.14 22.53 35.01
N GLY A 60 -15.97 23.04 34.56
CA GLY A 60 -15.83 23.74 33.27
C GLY A 60 -15.44 22.85 32.09
N ALA A 61 -15.24 21.55 32.27
CA ALA A 61 -14.74 20.61 31.25
C ALA A 61 -15.87 19.96 30.43
N GLY A 62 -16.91 20.71 30.08
CA GLY A 62 -18.15 20.21 29.47
C GLY A 62 -18.00 19.45 28.11
N ASP A 63 -16.89 19.59 27.39
CA ASP A 63 -16.69 19.01 26.07
C ASP A 63 -15.84 17.72 26.03
N LEU A 64 -15.43 17.20 27.19
CA LEU A 64 -14.54 16.02 27.27
C LEU A 64 -15.14 14.80 26.58
N GLY A 65 -16.42 14.52 26.79
CA GLY A 65 -17.12 13.40 26.17
C GLY A 65 -17.18 13.53 24.64
N ARG A 66 -17.41 14.74 24.14
CA ARG A 66 -17.46 15.01 22.69
C ARG A 66 -16.11 14.76 22.02
N TRP A 67 -15.03 15.27 22.57
CA TRP A 67 -13.68 15.05 22.06
C TRP A 67 -13.25 13.60 22.16
N GLY A 68 -13.64 12.91 23.25
CA GLY A 68 -13.42 11.47 23.40
C GLY A 68 -14.11 10.65 22.30
N TRP A 69 -15.39 10.92 22.05
CA TRP A 69 -16.13 10.25 20.98
C TRP A 69 -15.57 10.57 19.59
N MET A 70 -15.17 11.81 19.33
CA MET A 70 -14.50 12.17 18.08
C MET A 70 -13.18 11.42 17.89
N ALA A 71 -12.40 11.27 18.95
CA ALA A 71 -11.16 10.48 18.89
C ALA A 71 -11.43 9.03 18.49
N VAL A 72 -12.44 8.39 19.07
CA VAL A 72 -12.82 7.01 18.77
C VAL A 72 -13.27 6.88 17.30
N TRP A 73 -14.15 7.74 16.84
CA TRP A 73 -14.66 7.68 15.46
C TRP A 73 -13.58 7.95 14.42
N THR A 74 -12.68 8.90 14.67
CA THR A 74 -11.55 9.17 13.77
C THR A 74 -10.53 8.02 13.77
N ALA A 75 -10.30 7.36 14.91
CA ALA A 75 -9.44 6.19 14.99
C ALA A 75 -10.03 5.01 14.18
N ILE A 76 -11.32 4.71 14.37
CA ILE A 76 -12.01 3.65 13.61
C ILE A 76 -11.95 3.96 12.11
N GLY A 77 -12.27 5.19 11.71
CA GLY A 77 -12.22 5.63 10.31
C GLY A 77 -10.82 5.46 9.69
N SER A 78 -9.77 5.84 10.43
CA SER A 78 -8.38 5.68 10.00
C SER A 78 -8.00 4.22 9.79
N ILE A 79 -8.41 3.32 10.68
CA ILE A 79 -8.15 1.87 10.59
C ILE A 79 -8.86 1.28 9.36
N LEU A 80 -10.11 1.64 9.12
CA LEU A 80 -10.87 1.16 7.95
C LEU A 80 -10.23 1.62 6.64
N LEU A 81 -9.80 2.89 6.56
CA LEU A 81 -9.09 3.42 5.41
C LEU A 81 -7.75 2.72 5.21
N TYR A 82 -6.98 2.50 6.27
CA TYR A 82 -5.72 1.77 6.23
C TYR A 82 -5.91 0.35 5.70
N PHE A 83 -6.89 -0.37 6.23
CA PHE A 83 -7.20 -1.73 5.79
C PHE A 83 -7.59 -1.78 4.30
N SER A 84 -8.42 -0.82 3.85
CA SER A 84 -8.80 -0.69 2.44
C SER A 84 -7.60 -0.38 1.53
N ALA A 85 -6.69 0.48 1.99
CA ALA A 85 -5.44 0.79 1.30
C ALA A 85 -4.55 -0.46 1.18
N LEU A 86 -4.39 -1.20 2.29
CA LEU A 86 -3.60 -2.42 2.34
C LEU A 86 -4.14 -3.49 1.39
N MET A 87 -5.45 -3.72 1.39
CA MET A 87 -6.09 -4.66 0.46
C MET A 87 -5.88 -4.26 -1.00
N SER A 88 -6.04 -2.98 -1.32
CA SER A 88 -5.84 -2.46 -2.67
C SER A 88 -4.41 -2.67 -3.16
N THR A 89 -3.41 -2.40 -2.30
CA THR A 89 -1.99 -2.59 -2.63
C THR A 89 -1.62 -4.06 -2.77
N HIS A 90 -2.13 -4.95 -1.90
CA HIS A 90 -1.91 -6.39 -2.01
C HIS A 90 -2.48 -6.95 -3.32
N ILE A 91 -3.73 -6.61 -3.65
CA ILE A 91 -4.34 -7.06 -4.91
C ILE A 91 -3.53 -6.55 -6.12
N ALA A 92 -3.10 -5.30 -6.09
CA ALA A 92 -2.26 -4.73 -7.16
C ALA A 92 -0.91 -5.47 -7.27
N ALA A 93 -0.25 -5.79 -6.15
CA ALA A 93 1.00 -6.53 -6.11
C ALA A 93 0.86 -7.93 -6.70
N PHE A 94 -0.13 -8.72 -6.25
CA PHE A 94 -0.38 -10.06 -6.79
C PHE A 94 -0.69 -10.07 -8.28
N ARG A 95 -1.47 -9.11 -8.77
CA ARG A 95 -1.76 -8.98 -10.20
C ARG A 95 -0.52 -8.63 -11.00
N THR A 96 0.32 -7.75 -10.49
CA THR A 96 1.60 -7.38 -11.12
C THR A 96 2.55 -8.57 -11.18
N ALA A 97 2.71 -9.31 -10.08
CA ALA A 97 3.52 -10.52 -10.02
C ALA A 97 3.04 -11.57 -11.04
N ARG A 98 1.72 -11.78 -11.13
CA ARG A 98 1.12 -12.68 -12.13
C ARG A 98 1.44 -12.25 -13.56
N ASN A 99 1.36 -10.96 -13.87
CA ASN A 99 1.64 -10.44 -15.20
C ASN A 99 3.13 -10.60 -15.55
N ILE A 100 4.03 -10.36 -14.59
CA ILE A 100 5.47 -10.57 -14.77
C ILE A 100 5.77 -12.05 -15.06
N ARG A 101 5.19 -12.97 -14.29
CA ARG A 101 5.36 -14.41 -14.53
C ARG A 101 4.86 -14.82 -15.91
N ARG A 102 3.67 -14.33 -16.29
CA ARG A 102 3.10 -14.63 -17.62
C ARG A 102 4.01 -14.11 -18.73
N ALA A 103 4.54 -12.89 -18.59
CA ALA A 103 5.47 -12.32 -19.56
C ALA A 103 6.77 -13.13 -19.64
N ALA A 104 7.34 -13.52 -18.49
CA ALA A 104 8.54 -14.35 -18.41
C ALA A 104 8.33 -15.73 -19.07
N MET A 105 7.22 -16.42 -18.75
CA MET A 105 6.87 -17.69 -19.36
C MET A 105 6.70 -17.58 -20.88
N THR A 106 5.99 -16.55 -21.36
CA THR A 106 5.82 -16.30 -22.78
C THR A 106 7.16 -16.04 -23.48
N HIS A 107 8.08 -15.37 -22.80
CA HIS A 107 9.43 -15.15 -23.34
C HIS A 107 10.22 -16.45 -23.43
N VAL A 108 10.19 -17.29 -22.39
CA VAL A 108 10.84 -18.60 -22.34
C VAL A 108 10.31 -19.53 -23.45
N LEU A 109 8.99 -19.54 -23.68
CA LEU A 109 8.37 -20.35 -24.74
C LEU A 109 8.80 -19.96 -26.16
N ARG A 110 9.32 -18.75 -26.36
CA ARG A 110 9.84 -18.26 -27.65
C ARG A 110 11.32 -18.60 -27.88
N LEU A 111 12.00 -19.17 -26.89
CA LEU A 111 13.40 -19.55 -27.01
C LEU A 111 13.53 -20.84 -27.84
N PRO A 112 14.58 -20.97 -28.65
CA PRO A 112 14.82 -22.17 -29.46
C PRO A 112 15.05 -23.38 -28.57
N LEU A 113 14.60 -24.56 -29.03
CA LEU A 113 14.69 -25.84 -28.28
C LEU A 113 16.11 -26.17 -27.80
N GLY A 114 17.15 -25.74 -28.53
CA GLY A 114 18.54 -25.91 -28.13
C GLY A 114 18.93 -25.22 -26.82
N PHE A 115 18.18 -24.20 -26.40
CA PHE A 115 18.40 -23.54 -25.11
C PHE A 115 18.05 -24.44 -23.93
N PHE A 116 17.07 -25.33 -24.12
CA PHE A 116 16.59 -26.23 -23.05
C PHE A 116 17.45 -27.48 -22.90
N SER A 117 18.26 -27.84 -23.87
CA SER A 117 19.18 -28.98 -23.78
C SER A 117 20.32 -28.74 -22.80
N GLY A 118 20.74 -27.48 -22.60
CA GLY A 118 21.79 -27.09 -21.63
C GLY A 118 21.26 -26.58 -20.28
N ASN A 119 19.99 -26.26 -20.16
CA ASN A 119 19.41 -25.68 -18.94
C ASN A 119 18.25 -26.54 -18.42
N GLN A 120 18.39 -27.01 -17.18
CA GLN A 120 17.32 -27.79 -16.54
C GLN A 120 16.07 -26.93 -16.37
N SER A 121 14.93 -27.38 -16.87
CA SER A 121 13.63 -26.69 -16.79
C SER A 121 13.21 -26.32 -15.36
N GLY A 122 13.61 -27.13 -14.37
CA GLY A 122 13.38 -26.85 -12.95
C GLY A 122 14.14 -25.62 -12.43
N ARG A 123 15.35 -25.38 -12.92
CA ARG A 123 16.16 -24.20 -12.57
C ARG A 123 15.55 -22.92 -13.14
N LEU A 124 15.05 -22.97 -14.35
CA LEU A 124 14.34 -21.85 -14.98
C LEU A 124 13.06 -21.49 -14.24
N ARG A 125 12.27 -22.49 -13.85
CA ARG A 125 11.07 -22.30 -13.06
C ARG A 125 11.39 -21.62 -11.72
N LYS A 126 12.39 -22.14 -10.99
CA LYS A 126 12.83 -21.57 -9.72
C LYS A 126 13.29 -20.11 -9.88
N LEU A 127 14.08 -19.81 -10.91
CA LEU A 127 14.53 -18.45 -11.21
C LEU A 127 13.35 -17.49 -11.46
N ILE A 128 12.30 -17.93 -12.16
CA ILE A 128 11.12 -17.12 -12.44
C ILE A 128 10.32 -16.88 -11.15
N ASP A 129 10.14 -17.90 -10.32
CA ASP A 129 9.38 -17.82 -9.09
C ASP A 129 10.10 -16.96 -8.04
N ASP A 130 11.41 -17.16 -7.84
CA ASP A 130 12.22 -16.39 -6.88
C ASP A 130 12.32 -14.91 -7.26
N ASN A 131 12.44 -14.58 -8.57
CA ASN A 131 12.52 -13.20 -9.03
C ASN A 131 11.15 -12.51 -9.17
N ALA A 132 10.05 -13.27 -9.19
CA ALA A 132 8.69 -12.71 -9.19
C ALA A 132 8.12 -12.46 -7.79
N GLY A 133 8.90 -12.70 -6.73
CA GLY A 133 8.57 -12.29 -5.36
C GLY A 133 7.50 -13.16 -4.68
N LEU A 134 7.61 -14.49 -4.81
CA LEU A 134 6.79 -15.45 -4.04
C LEU A 134 7.65 -16.38 -3.24
#